data_d8a138c1ce821ff21832855583631dcb
#
_entry.id   d8a138c1ce821ff21832855583631dcb
#
_cell.length_a   1.000
_cell.length_b   1.000
_cell.length_c   1.000
_cell.angle_alpha   90.00
_cell.angle_beta   90.00
_cell.angle_gamma   90.00
#
_symmetry.space_group_name_H-M   'P 1'
#
loop_
_entity.id
_entity.type
_entity.pdbx_description
1 polymer ?
#
loop_
_entity_poly.entity_id
_entity_poly.type
_entity_poly.pdbx_seq_one_letter_code
_entity_poly.pdbx_strand_id
1 'polypeptide(L)'
;MYMLVAALGFSLMGGFAKVLKTSFNAPQLVFYRNLTGLIVLSYSFVHYPVKQSGGRLWLLITRGIMGTIALYTLLYNILHIPLGSALTYNTTNTLFIALLSFAFLKEKLNGIAWACIVIGFAGVLLIYNPSMDFGLKYHIVGLICGVTSALAYLSVSSLNRFYDTRIIVLSFLLSGIALPGIGMLLEWLLYGDRKSVV
;
A
#
# COMPACT_ATOMS: atom_id res chain seq x y z
N MET A 1 -7.39 -2.23 -21.61
CA MET A 1 -8.68 -1.73 -21.10
C MET A 1 -8.79 -1.85 -19.58
N TYR A 2 -8.60 -3.02 -18.97
CA TYR A 2 -8.70 -3.20 -17.50
C TYR A 2 -7.75 -2.32 -16.68
N MET A 3 -6.53 -2.07 -17.16
CA MET A 3 -5.57 -1.21 -16.45
C MET A 3 -6.03 0.26 -16.37
N LEU A 4 -6.68 0.78 -17.40
CA LEU A 4 -7.24 2.14 -17.39
C LEU A 4 -8.36 2.27 -16.36
N VAL A 5 -9.27 1.28 -16.29
CA VAL A 5 -10.34 1.24 -15.30
C VAL A 5 -9.75 1.17 -13.87
N ALA A 6 -8.72 0.34 -13.66
CA ALA A 6 -8.04 0.25 -12.38
C ALA A 6 -7.36 1.58 -11.99
N ALA A 7 -6.71 2.25 -12.94
CA ALA A 7 -6.06 3.55 -12.71
C ALA A 7 -7.09 4.64 -12.35
N LEU A 8 -8.22 4.68 -13.06
CA LEU A 8 -9.33 5.59 -12.74
C LEU A 8 -9.88 5.31 -11.34
N GLY A 9 -10.13 4.03 -11.00
CA GLY A 9 -10.59 3.66 -9.66
C GLY A 9 -9.61 4.06 -8.56
N PHE A 10 -8.31 3.89 -8.80
CA PHE A 10 -7.28 4.31 -7.84
C PHE A 10 -7.22 5.83 -7.66
N SER A 11 -7.34 6.60 -8.75
CA SER A 11 -7.39 8.06 -8.72
C SER A 11 -8.63 8.58 -7.97
N LEU A 12 -9.79 8.00 -8.24
CA LEU A 12 -11.03 8.33 -7.54
C LEU A 12 -10.93 8.01 -6.04
N MET A 13 -10.35 6.87 -5.70
CA MET A 13 -10.09 6.50 -4.30
C MET A 13 -9.23 7.56 -3.59
N GLY A 14 -8.16 8.02 -4.23
CA GLY A 14 -7.29 9.07 -3.67
C GLY A 14 -8.04 10.40 -3.49
N GLY A 15 -8.86 10.79 -4.46
CA GLY A 15 -9.71 11.98 -4.40
C GLY A 15 -10.74 11.89 -3.26
N PHE A 16 -11.49 10.79 -3.16
CA PHE A 16 -12.45 10.57 -2.08
C PHE A 16 -11.77 10.54 -0.71
N ALA A 17 -10.61 9.87 -0.58
CA ALA A 17 -9.85 9.88 0.67
C ALA A 17 -9.48 11.30 1.11
N LYS A 18 -9.12 12.17 0.16
CA LYS A 18 -8.81 13.58 0.45
C LYS A 18 -10.02 14.38 0.92
N VAL A 19 -11.19 14.13 0.35
CA VAL A 19 -12.46 14.77 0.76
C VAL A 19 -12.88 14.29 2.16
N LEU A 20 -12.71 13.01 2.45
CA LEU A 20 -13.07 12.39 3.73
C LEU A 20 -12.09 12.72 4.88
N LYS A 21 -11.06 13.51 4.62
CA LYS A 21 -10.05 13.95 5.62
C LYS A 21 -10.66 14.55 6.89
N THR A 22 -11.78 15.25 6.79
CA THR A 22 -12.43 15.92 7.92
C THR A 22 -13.18 14.96 8.85
N SER A 23 -13.59 13.80 8.32
CA SER A 23 -14.47 12.86 9.04
C SER A 23 -13.79 11.56 9.44
N PHE A 24 -12.69 11.19 8.76
CA PHE A 24 -12.05 9.89 8.96
C PHE A 24 -10.53 10.02 9.09
N ASN A 25 -9.97 9.22 10.01
CA ASN A 25 -8.53 9.03 10.17
C ASN A 25 -7.99 7.95 9.21
N ALA A 26 -6.67 7.94 8.98
CA ALA A 26 -6.02 6.97 8.10
C ALA A 26 -6.35 5.50 8.43
N PRO A 27 -6.31 5.01 9.71
CA PRO A 27 -6.65 3.63 10.03
C PRO A 27 -8.11 3.28 9.71
N GLN A 28 -9.05 4.21 9.92
CA GLN A 28 -10.46 4.01 9.58
C GLN A 28 -10.66 3.86 8.07
N LEU A 29 -10.02 4.71 7.27
CA LEU A 29 -10.08 4.61 5.80
C LEU A 29 -9.49 3.31 5.29
N VAL A 30 -8.35 2.85 5.85
CA VAL A 30 -7.77 1.54 5.52
C VAL A 30 -8.74 0.42 5.86
N PHE A 31 -9.34 0.44 7.05
CA PHE A 31 -10.30 -0.56 7.52
C PHE A 31 -11.52 -0.68 6.60
N TYR A 32 -12.26 0.43 6.39
CA TYR A 32 -13.47 0.43 5.58
C TYR A 32 -13.21 0.06 4.12
N ARG A 33 -12.11 0.55 3.54
CA ARG A 33 -11.71 0.19 2.17
C ARG A 33 -11.47 -1.31 2.03
N ASN A 34 -10.74 -1.91 2.97
CA ASN A 34 -10.45 -3.35 2.92
C ASN A 34 -11.70 -4.19 3.21
N LEU A 35 -12.59 -3.72 4.09
CA LEU A 35 -13.87 -4.38 4.35
C LEU A 35 -14.74 -4.44 3.09
N THR A 36 -14.86 -3.32 2.37
CA THR A 36 -15.59 -3.27 1.08
C THR A 36 -14.94 -4.20 0.04
N GLY A 37 -13.60 -4.21 -0.02
CA GLY A 37 -12.86 -5.12 -0.90
C GLY A 37 -13.10 -6.60 -0.55
N LEU A 38 -13.20 -6.93 0.74
CA LEU A 38 -13.49 -8.29 1.20
C LEU A 38 -14.87 -8.76 0.78
N ILE A 39 -15.89 -7.90 0.86
CA ILE A 39 -17.26 -8.22 0.42
C ILE A 39 -17.27 -8.56 -1.07
N VAL A 40 -16.64 -7.72 -1.91
CA VAL A 40 -16.54 -7.94 -3.36
C VAL A 40 -15.77 -9.23 -3.68
N LEU A 41 -14.66 -9.48 -2.97
CA LEU A 41 -13.86 -10.67 -3.18
C LEU A 41 -14.60 -11.94 -2.75
N SER A 42 -15.35 -11.90 -1.65
CA SER A 42 -16.17 -13.02 -1.17
C SER A 42 -17.21 -13.44 -2.20
N TYR A 43 -17.85 -12.48 -2.87
CA TYR A 43 -18.75 -12.77 -3.99
C TYR A 43 -18.04 -13.53 -5.12
N SER A 44 -16.80 -13.14 -5.44
CA SER A 44 -15.99 -13.82 -6.45
C SER A 44 -15.64 -15.27 -6.07
N PHE A 45 -15.39 -15.54 -4.78
CA PHE A 45 -15.10 -16.91 -4.32
C PHE A 45 -16.32 -17.84 -4.39
N VAL A 46 -17.50 -17.31 -4.14
CA VAL A 46 -18.76 -18.10 -4.22
C VAL A 46 -19.06 -18.55 -5.66
N HIS A 47 -18.80 -17.69 -6.65
CA HIS A 47 -19.16 -17.97 -8.04
C HIS A 47 -18.07 -18.72 -8.82
N TYR A 48 -16.81 -18.62 -8.41
CA TYR A 48 -15.68 -19.21 -9.13
C TYR A 48 -14.78 -19.98 -8.15
N PRO A 49 -14.81 -21.32 -8.14
CA PRO A 49 -13.98 -22.12 -7.27
C PRO A 49 -12.49 -21.88 -7.56
N VAL A 50 -11.70 -21.81 -6.50
CA VAL A 50 -10.26 -21.55 -6.59
C VAL A 50 -9.51 -22.88 -6.55
N LYS A 51 -8.66 -23.13 -7.54
CA LYS A 51 -7.68 -24.23 -7.50
C LYS A 51 -6.47 -23.74 -6.70
N GLN A 52 -6.29 -24.25 -5.49
CA GLN A 52 -5.21 -23.90 -4.60
C GLN A 52 -4.07 -24.89 -4.75
N SER A 53 -2.86 -24.43 -5.08
CA SER A 53 -1.64 -25.24 -5.02
C SER A 53 -0.97 -25.16 -3.64
N GLY A 54 -0.94 -24.01 -3.00
CA GLY A 54 -0.36 -23.81 -1.66
C GLY A 54 1.17 -23.94 -1.59
N GLY A 55 1.75 -23.63 -0.44
CA GLY A 55 3.15 -23.98 -0.17
C GLY A 55 4.03 -22.93 0.50
N ARG A 56 3.71 -21.63 0.45
CA ARG A 56 4.53 -20.55 1.03
C ARG A 56 3.69 -19.56 1.84
N LEU A 57 3.08 -20.04 2.94
CA LEU A 57 2.23 -19.24 3.83
C LEU A 57 2.96 -18.02 4.40
N TRP A 58 4.23 -18.16 4.78
CA TRP A 58 5.02 -17.06 5.31
C TRP A 58 5.10 -15.88 4.32
N LEU A 59 5.35 -16.17 3.05
CA LEU A 59 5.42 -15.14 2.01
C LEU A 59 4.04 -14.48 1.78
N LEU A 60 2.95 -15.22 1.95
CA LEU A 60 1.58 -14.71 1.88
C LEU A 60 1.27 -13.74 3.02
N ILE A 61 1.70 -14.07 4.24
CA ILE A 61 1.55 -13.21 5.42
C ILE A 61 2.39 -11.94 5.27
N THR A 62 3.67 -12.07 4.87
CA THR A 62 4.53 -10.89 4.64
C THR A 62 3.95 -9.97 3.57
N ARG A 63 3.37 -10.53 2.49
CA ARG A 63 2.65 -9.75 1.46
C ARG A 63 1.48 -8.97 2.05
N GLY A 64 0.68 -9.60 2.90
CA GLY A 64 -0.45 -8.96 3.57
C GLY A 64 0.00 -7.80 4.45
N ILE A 65 0.97 -8.03 5.32
CA ILE A 65 1.49 -7.02 6.25
C ILE A 65 2.15 -5.85 5.50
N MET A 66 3.09 -6.12 4.59
CA MET A 66 3.78 -5.08 3.82
C MET A 66 2.81 -4.25 2.98
N GLY A 67 1.83 -4.90 2.35
CA GLY A 67 0.80 -4.21 1.59
C GLY A 67 -0.09 -3.31 2.47
N THR A 68 -0.42 -3.74 3.68
CA THR A 68 -1.21 -2.94 4.62
C THR A 68 -0.42 -1.74 5.13
N ILE A 69 0.86 -1.91 5.46
CA ILE A 69 1.74 -0.79 5.86
C ILE A 69 1.86 0.22 4.71
N ALA A 70 2.06 -0.26 3.48
CA ALA A 70 2.14 0.59 2.30
C ALA A 70 0.85 1.40 2.09
N LEU A 71 -0.31 0.75 2.21
CA LEU A 71 -1.60 1.41 2.08
C LEU A 71 -1.85 2.43 3.20
N TYR A 72 -1.51 2.07 4.43
CA TYR A 72 -1.65 2.96 5.58
C TYR A 72 -0.80 4.22 5.42
N THR A 73 0.48 4.06 5.09
CA THR A 73 1.41 5.18 4.89
C THR A 73 1.02 6.05 3.70
N LEU A 74 0.49 5.45 2.62
CA LEU A 74 -0.06 6.18 1.49
C LEU A 74 -1.26 7.05 1.91
N LEU A 75 -2.28 6.45 2.55
CA LEU A 75 -3.46 7.18 2.98
C LEU A 75 -3.12 8.24 4.04
N TYR A 76 -2.21 7.93 4.95
CA TYR A 76 -1.71 8.91 5.91
C TYR A 76 -1.13 10.14 5.19
N ASN A 77 -0.30 9.94 4.18
CA ASN A 77 0.25 11.05 3.39
C ASN A 77 -0.84 11.79 2.59
N ILE A 78 -1.79 11.09 1.95
CA ILE A 78 -2.91 11.72 1.23
C ILE A 78 -3.71 12.66 2.15
N LEU A 79 -3.89 12.30 3.40
CA LEU A 79 -4.61 13.13 4.36
C LEU A 79 -3.84 14.39 4.78
N HIS A 80 -2.51 14.35 4.81
CA HIS A 80 -1.69 15.41 5.42
C HIS A 80 -0.99 16.30 4.39
N ILE A 81 -0.56 15.76 3.24
CA ILE A 81 0.14 16.50 2.19
C ILE A 81 -0.70 16.57 0.90
N PRO A 82 -0.35 17.41 -0.09
CA PRO A 82 -1.04 17.45 -1.37
C PRO A 82 -1.08 16.08 -2.04
N LEU A 83 -2.22 15.79 -2.68
CA LEU A 83 -2.46 14.49 -3.31
C LEU A 83 -1.39 14.12 -4.33
N GLY A 84 -0.94 15.09 -5.15
CA GLY A 84 0.12 14.87 -6.13
C GLY A 84 1.41 14.37 -5.49
N SER A 85 1.88 15.05 -4.42
CA SER A 85 3.10 14.66 -3.69
C SER A 85 2.95 13.28 -3.05
N ALA A 86 1.81 12.98 -2.43
CA ALA A 86 1.54 11.67 -1.83
C ALA A 86 1.57 10.54 -2.87
N LEU A 87 0.98 10.76 -4.05
CA LEU A 87 0.99 9.78 -5.14
C LEU A 87 2.38 9.62 -5.76
N THR A 88 3.18 10.68 -5.83
CA THR A 88 4.58 10.59 -6.28
C THR A 88 5.41 9.68 -5.39
N TYR A 89 5.28 9.76 -4.05
CA TYR A 89 5.93 8.80 -3.16
C TYR A 89 5.49 7.36 -3.41
N ASN A 90 4.20 7.15 -3.68
CA ASN A 90 3.74 5.82 -4.00
C ASN A 90 4.32 5.30 -5.32
N THR A 91 4.43 6.13 -6.37
CA THR A 91 5.00 5.72 -7.66
C THR A 91 6.51 5.46 -7.60
N THR A 92 7.21 5.99 -6.59
CA THR A 92 8.63 5.69 -6.33
C THR A 92 8.86 4.19 -6.06
N ASN A 93 7.80 3.42 -5.72
CA ASN A 93 7.87 1.97 -5.55
C ASN A 93 8.49 1.27 -6.76
N THR A 94 8.26 1.76 -7.99
CA THR A 94 8.82 1.20 -9.22
C THR A 94 10.34 1.23 -9.22
N LEU A 95 10.95 2.30 -8.71
CA LEU A 95 12.40 2.42 -8.58
C LEU A 95 12.93 1.44 -7.52
N PHE A 96 12.23 1.34 -6.38
CA PHE A 96 12.58 0.36 -5.35
C PHE A 96 12.38 -1.07 -5.80
N ILE A 97 11.37 -1.38 -6.63
CA ILE A 97 11.22 -2.71 -7.23
C ILE A 97 12.46 -3.07 -8.06
N ALA A 98 12.95 -2.16 -8.90
CA ALA A 98 14.14 -2.41 -9.70
C ALA A 98 15.39 -2.66 -8.82
N LEU A 99 15.61 -1.84 -7.77
CA LEU A 99 16.72 -2.03 -6.84
C LEU A 99 16.62 -3.33 -6.05
N LEU A 100 15.43 -3.66 -5.55
CA LEU A 100 15.21 -4.87 -4.76
C LEU A 100 15.25 -6.13 -5.63
N SER A 101 14.79 -6.07 -6.89
CA SER A 101 14.95 -7.17 -7.85
C SER A 101 16.43 -7.47 -8.09
N PHE A 102 17.26 -6.45 -8.26
CA PHE A 102 18.70 -6.62 -8.35
C PHE A 102 19.29 -7.27 -7.08
N ALA A 103 18.92 -6.76 -5.90
CA ALA A 103 19.47 -7.20 -4.62
C ALA A 103 19.01 -8.62 -4.22
N PHE A 104 17.71 -8.94 -4.38
CA PHE A 104 17.12 -10.18 -3.89
C PHE A 104 17.01 -11.27 -4.96
N LEU A 105 16.66 -10.91 -6.19
CA LEU A 105 16.53 -11.88 -7.28
C LEU A 105 17.83 -12.06 -8.06
N LYS A 106 18.87 -11.24 -7.76
CA LYS A 106 20.16 -11.24 -8.47
C LYS A 106 20.02 -11.07 -9.98
N GLU A 107 18.97 -10.36 -10.41
CA GLU A 107 18.78 -10.01 -11.82
C GLU A 107 19.86 -9.03 -12.25
N LYS A 108 20.54 -9.34 -13.36
CA LYS A 108 21.57 -8.45 -13.91
C LYS A 108 20.90 -7.23 -14.54
N LEU A 109 21.01 -6.08 -13.90
CA LEU A 109 20.58 -4.82 -14.50
C LEU A 109 21.56 -4.39 -15.58
N ASN A 110 21.04 -4.09 -16.78
CA ASN A 110 21.81 -3.48 -17.85
C ASN A 110 22.17 -2.03 -17.49
N GLY A 111 23.24 -1.47 -18.08
CA GLY A 111 23.65 -0.09 -17.85
C GLY A 111 22.54 0.94 -18.12
N ILE A 112 21.67 0.69 -19.11
CA ILE A 112 20.49 1.52 -19.39
C ILE A 112 19.51 1.50 -18.20
N ALA A 113 19.28 0.34 -17.59
CA ALA A 113 18.39 0.23 -16.42
C ALA A 113 18.95 1.02 -15.22
N TRP A 114 20.26 0.98 -14.97
CA TRP A 114 20.90 1.82 -13.96
C TRP A 114 20.73 3.31 -14.24
N ALA A 115 20.92 3.74 -15.48
CA ALA A 115 20.69 5.14 -15.87
C ALA A 115 19.23 5.56 -15.61
N CYS A 116 18.26 4.73 -15.96
CA CYS A 116 16.85 4.99 -15.71
C CYS A 116 16.53 5.10 -14.21
N ILE A 117 17.13 4.25 -13.37
CA ILE A 117 16.96 4.31 -11.90
C ILE A 117 17.51 5.62 -11.36
N VAL A 118 18.71 6.01 -11.75
CA VAL A 118 19.35 7.27 -11.30
C VAL A 118 18.54 8.48 -11.75
N ILE A 119 18.12 8.53 -13.00
CA ILE A 119 17.28 9.62 -13.53
C ILE A 119 15.92 9.64 -12.81
N GLY A 120 15.33 8.48 -12.55
CA GLY A 120 14.08 8.38 -11.82
C GLY A 120 14.19 8.92 -10.38
N PHE A 121 15.24 8.56 -9.65
CA PHE A 121 15.48 9.13 -8.31
C PHE A 121 15.79 10.63 -8.36
N ALA A 122 16.54 11.11 -9.36
CA ALA A 122 16.76 12.54 -9.55
C ALA A 122 15.43 13.27 -9.81
N GLY A 123 14.54 12.70 -10.63
CA GLY A 123 13.19 13.23 -10.84
C GLY A 123 12.36 13.31 -9.55
N VAL A 124 12.41 12.28 -8.72
CA VAL A 124 11.75 12.29 -7.40
C VAL A 124 12.32 13.40 -6.52
N LEU A 125 13.64 13.58 -6.50
CA LEU A 125 14.30 14.67 -5.74
C LEU A 125 13.91 16.06 -6.25
N LEU A 126 13.70 16.24 -7.55
CA LEU A 126 13.22 17.51 -8.12
C LEU A 126 11.77 17.82 -7.72
N ILE A 127 10.92 16.79 -7.65
CA ILE A 127 9.53 16.94 -7.15
C ILE A 127 9.52 17.19 -5.64
N TYR A 128 10.54 16.72 -4.95
CA TYR A 128 10.84 16.98 -3.55
C TYR A 128 11.35 18.41 -3.34
N ASN A 129 10.65 19.39 -3.88
CA ASN A 129 11.06 20.79 -3.72
C ASN A 129 11.11 21.16 -2.22
N PRO A 130 12.29 21.47 -1.64
CA PRO A 130 12.43 21.82 -0.23
C PRO A 130 11.70 23.11 0.17
N SER A 131 11.16 23.85 -0.80
CA SER A 131 10.31 25.04 -0.55
C SER A 131 8.87 24.68 -0.15
N MET A 132 8.46 23.40 -0.25
CA MET A 132 7.20 22.96 0.35
C MET A 132 7.48 22.53 1.80
N ASP A 133 7.06 23.34 2.76
CA ASP A 133 7.19 23.17 4.20
C ASP A 133 6.46 21.93 4.78
N PHE A 134 6.66 20.77 4.16
CA PHE A 134 6.20 19.51 4.74
C PHE A 134 7.28 18.99 5.68
N GLY A 135 6.93 18.83 6.95
CA GLY A 135 7.88 18.32 7.95
C GLY A 135 8.52 16.99 7.52
N LEU A 136 9.78 16.78 7.88
CA LEU A 136 10.59 15.59 7.53
C LEU A 136 9.87 14.25 7.74
N LYS A 137 8.94 14.17 8.69
CA LYS A 137 8.13 12.98 8.97
C LYS A 137 7.33 12.49 7.76
N TYR A 138 6.75 13.38 6.95
CA TYR A 138 5.95 12.99 5.79
C TYR A 138 6.80 12.42 4.66
N HIS A 139 8.01 12.90 4.54
CA HIS A 139 9.00 12.39 3.60
C HIS A 139 9.46 10.98 3.98
N ILE A 140 9.75 10.75 5.27
CA ILE A 140 10.10 9.43 5.79
C ILE A 140 8.93 8.45 5.58
N VAL A 141 7.71 8.86 5.91
CA VAL A 141 6.51 8.04 5.68
C VAL A 141 6.31 7.73 4.20
N GLY A 142 6.57 8.70 3.30
CA GLY A 142 6.53 8.50 1.87
C GLY A 142 7.56 7.50 1.35
N LEU A 143 8.80 7.55 1.85
CA LEU A 143 9.83 6.57 1.52
C LEU A 143 9.48 5.17 2.03
N ILE A 144 8.97 5.07 3.26
CA ILE A 144 8.47 3.79 3.82
C ILE A 144 7.35 3.23 2.92
N CYS A 145 6.42 4.09 2.46
CA CYS A 145 5.39 3.71 1.50
C CYS A 145 5.99 3.09 0.23
N GLY A 146 6.97 3.75 -0.38
CA GLY A 146 7.64 3.27 -1.59
C GLY A 146 8.31 1.91 -1.40
N VAL A 147 9.10 1.75 -0.33
CA VAL A 147 9.83 0.50 -0.02
C VAL A 147 8.86 -0.64 0.31
N THR A 148 7.89 -0.40 1.18
CA THR A 148 6.91 -1.45 1.57
C THR A 148 6.01 -1.85 0.43
N SER A 149 5.62 -0.90 -0.44
CA SER A 149 4.92 -1.20 -1.69
C SER A 149 5.76 -2.09 -2.61
N ALA A 150 7.04 -1.77 -2.78
CA ALA A 150 7.95 -2.55 -3.63
C ALA A 150 8.10 -3.99 -3.11
N LEU A 151 8.32 -4.18 -1.81
CA LEU A 151 8.39 -5.50 -1.18
C LEU A 151 7.09 -6.28 -1.36
N ALA A 152 5.94 -5.61 -1.22
CA ALA A 152 4.65 -6.21 -1.45
C ALA A 152 4.48 -6.68 -2.91
N TYR A 153 4.85 -5.87 -3.91
CA TYR A 153 4.77 -6.25 -5.33
C TYR A 153 5.72 -7.39 -5.70
N LEU A 154 6.95 -7.38 -5.20
CA LEU A 154 7.89 -8.49 -5.40
C LEU A 154 7.38 -9.80 -4.80
N SER A 155 6.75 -9.72 -3.62
CA SER A 155 6.10 -10.89 -3.01
C SER A 155 4.97 -11.44 -3.89
N VAL A 156 4.16 -10.59 -4.53
CA VAL A 156 3.10 -11.01 -5.47
C VAL A 156 3.69 -11.78 -6.65
N SER A 157 4.76 -11.26 -7.27
CA SER A 157 5.43 -11.94 -8.40
C SER A 157 5.86 -13.36 -8.05
N SER A 158 6.41 -13.56 -6.86
CA SER A 158 6.81 -14.88 -6.36
C SER A 158 5.62 -15.76 -5.98
N LEU A 159 4.56 -15.18 -5.40
CA LEU A 159 3.37 -15.90 -4.93
C LEU A 159 2.47 -16.39 -6.06
N ASN A 160 2.40 -15.68 -7.18
CA ASN A 160 1.58 -16.06 -8.34
C ASN A 160 1.93 -17.45 -8.91
N ARG A 161 3.10 -18.01 -8.57
CA ARG A 161 3.49 -19.38 -8.94
C ARG A 161 2.85 -20.45 -8.04
N PHE A 162 2.37 -20.08 -6.85
CA PHE A 162 1.89 -21.01 -5.81
C PHE A 162 0.42 -20.80 -5.46
N TYR A 163 -0.09 -19.59 -5.63
CA TYR A 163 -1.44 -19.20 -5.21
C TYR A 163 -2.19 -18.47 -6.32
N ASP A 164 -3.50 -18.67 -6.37
CA ASP A 164 -4.39 -17.83 -7.19
C ASP A 164 -4.30 -16.37 -6.70
N THR A 165 -4.31 -15.43 -7.64
CA THR A 165 -4.25 -13.99 -7.36
C THR A 165 -5.30 -13.55 -6.33
N ARG A 166 -6.48 -14.19 -6.31
CA ARG A 166 -7.56 -13.89 -5.37
C ARG A 166 -7.17 -14.22 -3.93
N ILE A 167 -6.40 -15.29 -3.69
CA ILE A 167 -5.89 -15.64 -2.35
C ILE A 167 -4.84 -14.63 -1.90
N ILE A 168 -4.00 -14.16 -2.81
CA ILE A 168 -2.99 -13.12 -2.53
C ILE A 168 -3.68 -11.80 -2.15
N VAL A 169 -4.75 -11.44 -2.85
CA VAL A 169 -5.56 -10.25 -2.52
C VAL A 169 -6.29 -10.45 -1.19
N LEU A 170 -6.81 -11.65 -0.91
CA LEU A 170 -7.47 -11.97 0.36
C LEU A 170 -6.52 -11.75 1.55
N SER A 171 -5.28 -12.22 1.47
CA SER A 171 -4.29 -12.02 2.55
C SER A 171 -4.05 -10.54 2.84
N PHE A 172 -4.00 -9.70 1.80
CA PHE A 172 -3.87 -8.26 1.94
C PHE A 172 -5.11 -7.62 2.58
N LEU A 173 -6.31 -8.01 2.16
CA LEU A 173 -7.55 -7.48 2.71
C LEU A 173 -7.72 -7.86 4.19
N LEU A 174 -7.43 -9.12 4.54
CA LEU A 174 -7.49 -9.60 5.93
C LEU A 174 -6.47 -8.86 6.82
N SER A 175 -5.22 -8.71 6.38
CA SER A 175 -4.22 -7.94 7.11
C SER A 175 -4.63 -6.46 7.24
N GLY A 176 -5.23 -5.89 6.19
CA GLY A 176 -5.71 -4.51 6.15
C GLY A 176 -6.97 -4.25 6.98
N ILE A 177 -7.67 -5.29 7.43
CA ILE A 177 -8.74 -5.21 8.41
C ILE A 177 -8.17 -5.46 9.81
N ALA A 178 -7.34 -6.50 9.97
CA ALA A 178 -6.82 -6.92 11.28
C ALA A 178 -5.92 -5.85 11.91
N LEU A 179 -4.91 -5.34 11.19
CA LEU A 179 -3.95 -4.40 11.76
C LEU A 179 -4.60 -3.07 12.21
N PRO A 180 -5.36 -2.35 11.36
CA PRO A 180 -6.04 -1.15 11.81
C PRO A 180 -7.14 -1.43 12.83
N GLY A 181 -7.85 -2.57 12.71
CA GLY A 181 -8.89 -2.98 13.65
C GLY A 181 -8.34 -3.19 15.06
N ILE A 182 -7.22 -3.90 15.19
CA ILE A 182 -6.53 -4.09 16.47
C ILE A 182 -6.06 -2.73 17.02
N GLY A 183 -5.48 -1.87 16.16
CA GLY A 183 -5.05 -0.52 16.56
C GLY A 183 -6.20 0.31 17.12
N MET A 184 -7.34 0.34 16.45
CA MET A 184 -8.53 1.07 16.89
C MET A 184 -9.13 0.48 18.18
N LEU A 185 -9.14 -0.86 18.33
CA LEU A 185 -9.59 -1.51 19.56
C LEU A 185 -8.69 -1.19 20.74
N LEU A 186 -7.36 -1.22 20.54
CA LEU A 186 -6.41 -0.84 21.59
C LEU A 186 -6.56 0.63 21.98
N GLU A 187 -6.74 1.52 21.01
CA GLU A 187 -6.98 2.94 21.25
C GLU A 187 -8.28 3.12 22.06
N TRP A 188 -9.34 2.42 21.69
CA TRP A 188 -10.62 2.46 22.44
C TRP A 188 -10.49 1.93 23.87
N LEU A 189 -9.76 0.81 24.05
CA LEU A 189 -9.53 0.23 25.38
C LEU A 189 -8.65 1.11 26.27
N LEU A 190 -7.64 1.77 25.70
CA LEU A 190 -6.70 2.60 26.46
C LEU A 190 -7.20 4.02 26.71
N TYR A 191 -8.02 4.58 25.81
CA TYR A 191 -8.48 5.97 25.87
C TYR A 191 -10.00 6.11 25.98
N GLY A 192 -10.77 5.04 25.74
CA GLY A 192 -12.24 5.03 25.84
C GLY A 192 -12.73 5.38 27.24
N ASP A 193 -11.93 5.06 28.26
CA ASP A 193 -12.22 5.34 29.67
C ASP A 193 -11.98 6.81 30.07
N ARG A 194 -11.28 7.61 29.24
CA ARG A 194 -10.99 9.03 29.54
C ARG A 194 -12.03 10.03 29.00
N LYS A 195 -12.94 9.62 28.14
CA LYS A 195 -14.01 10.49 27.64
C LYS A 195 -15.31 10.46 28.44
N SER A 196 -15.38 9.62 29.48
CA SER A 196 -16.53 9.60 30.42
C SER A 196 -16.37 10.53 31.61
N VAL A 197 -15.32 11.33 31.69
CA VAL A 197 -15.06 12.28 32.80
C VAL A 197 -14.72 13.66 32.24
N VAL A 198 -15.65 14.27 31.52
CA VAL A 198 -15.81 15.75 31.40
C VAL A 198 -17.26 16.04 31.07
#